data_a5369a50a396ea3223c27b71d33a9e9b
#
_entry.id   a5369a50a396ea3223c27b71d33a9e9b
#
_cell.length_a   1.000
_cell.length_b   1.000
_cell.length_c   1.000
_cell.angle_alpha   90.00
_cell.angle_beta   90.00
_cell.angle_gamma   90.00
#
_symmetry.space_group_name_H-M   'P 1'
#
loop_
_entity.id
_entity.type
_entity.pdbx_description
1 polymer ?
#
loop_
_entity_poly.entity_id
_entity_poly.type
_entity_poly.pdbx_seq_one_letter_code
_entity_poly.pdbx_strand_id
1 'polypeptide(L)'
;MRPVSALAVAGVAAVSMSLLTACGGDDDAGAAGAIPVTATDDSCEVGKTELTAGKTTFKVTNKGSKVNEFEVLKPDGKILAERENIGPGTSVDFVVNLPAGTFKLLCSAGQTGKGPSKDVTVTGTAGEGGDQRLAKAAADYKAFVVVRLDDTITKTKAFVDAVKANDVAKAKELYAPSRVGWETIEPVAEKFGDIDPKVDAREADLKPEEKKDWSGWHLLEKALWKDGSVKGKGKYGDQLLADLETLKSRLPGLTLDPVNDMAGGAKELLDEVATGKVTGEEEAFSHTDLVDFKANVDGAKKIYDLLKPVVQERDAQLATDLDGGFAKVEALLKKHEKGDGYVSYDTVGKDDRKELADAVNALGEPLSKLAAAVAR
;
A
#
# COMPACT_ATOMS: atom_id res chain seq x y z
N MET A 1 38.88 -18.04 -77.06
CA MET A 1 39.91 -17.11 -77.60
C MET A 1 40.21 -16.02 -76.53
N ARG A 2 41.46 -15.87 -76.29
CA ARG A 2 42.16 -14.91 -75.45
C ARG A 2 41.87 -13.45 -75.86
N PRO A 3 42.46 -12.46 -75.15
CA PRO A 3 42.55 -11.98 -73.75
C PRO A 3 42.36 -10.46 -73.75
N VAL A 4 42.58 -9.78 -72.62
CA VAL A 4 43.54 -8.70 -72.44
C VAL A 4 43.18 -7.96 -71.11
N SER A 5 44.00 -8.04 -70.12
CA SER A 5 44.95 -7.15 -69.48
C SER A 5 44.36 -5.90 -68.84
N ALA A 6 44.38 -5.83 -67.56
CA ALA A 6 45.28 -5.22 -66.59
C ALA A 6 45.41 -3.69 -66.67
N LEU A 7 45.12 -3.08 -65.53
CA LEU A 7 46.02 -2.02 -64.96
C LEU A 7 45.65 -1.79 -63.47
N ALA A 8 46.64 -1.94 -62.62
CA ALA A 8 46.61 -1.66 -61.21
C ALA A 8 46.77 -0.18 -60.94
N VAL A 9 46.02 0.34 -59.95
CA VAL A 9 46.40 1.61 -59.26
C VAL A 9 46.33 1.31 -57.78
N ALA A 10 47.52 1.40 -57.17
CA ALA A 10 47.68 1.30 -55.75
C ALA A 10 47.25 2.63 -55.06
N GLY A 11 46.28 2.58 -54.22
CA GLY A 11 45.90 3.66 -53.31
C GLY A 11 46.13 3.21 -51.88
N VAL A 12 47.14 3.78 -51.21
CA VAL A 12 47.43 3.57 -49.80
C VAL A 12 46.33 4.33 -48.99
N ALA A 13 45.42 3.60 -48.36
CA ALA A 13 44.52 4.18 -47.38
C ALA A 13 44.96 3.76 -45.97
N ALA A 14 45.42 4.74 -45.20
CA ALA A 14 45.76 4.57 -43.79
C ALA A 14 44.50 4.18 -42.98
N VAL A 15 44.51 2.99 -42.44
CA VAL A 15 43.47 2.48 -41.50
C VAL A 15 43.79 3.01 -40.12
N SER A 16 43.05 4.05 -39.69
CA SER A 16 43.03 4.48 -38.32
C SER A 16 42.23 3.47 -37.51
N MET A 17 42.89 2.63 -36.73
CA MET A 17 42.28 1.72 -35.73
C MET A 17 41.76 2.57 -34.58
N SER A 18 40.45 2.87 -34.58
CA SER A 18 39.74 3.37 -33.40
C SER A 18 39.52 2.18 -32.48
N LEU A 19 40.19 2.14 -31.35
CA LEU A 19 39.93 1.24 -30.24
C LEU A 19 38.56 1.61 -29.64
N LEU A 20 37.55 0.88 -29.99
CA LEU A 20 36.28 0.85 -29.26
C LEU A 20 36.50 0.04 -27.97
N THR A 21 36.77 0.75 -26.88
CA THR A 21 36.58 0.18 -25.55
C THR A 21 35.07 -0.03 -25.34
N ALA A 22 34.60 -1.26 -25.50
CA ALA A 22 33.29 -1.67 -25.04
C ALA A 22 33.33 -1.71 -23.51
N CYS A 23 32.90 -0.61 -22.86
CA CYS A 23 32.41 -0.70 -21.51
C CYS A 23 31.05 -1.38 -21.58
N GLY A 24 30.94 -2.58 -21.06
CA GLY A 24 29.68 -3.19 -20.71
C GLY A 24 29.06 -2.33 -19.62
N GLY A 25 28.06 -1.54 -19.97
CA GLY A 25 27.17 -0.88 -19.05
C GLY A 25 25.92 -1.74 -18.97
N ASP A 26 25.62 -2.21 -17.78
CA ASP A 26 24.28 -2.71 -17.47
C ASP A 26 23.29 -1.59 -17.79
N ASP A 27 22.37 -1.85 -18.71
CA ASP A 27 21.26 -0.96 -19.04
C ASP A 27 20.26 -0.97 -17.89
N ASP A 28 20.62 -0.24 -16.81
CA ASP A 28 19.72 0.09 -15.73
C ASP A 28 19.08 1.45 -16.07
N ALA A 29 18.03 1.44 -16.89
CA ALA A 29 17.24 2.61 -17.22
C ALA A 29 16.41 3.07 -16.00
N GLY A 30 17.10 3.44 -14.91
CA GLY A 30 16.50 4.16 -13.81
C GLY A 30 16.08 5.56 -14.25
N ALA A 31 14.99 6.08 -13.74
CA ALA A 31 14.55 7.45 -13.97
C ALA A 31 15.73 8.42 -13.75
N ALA A 32 16.04 9.26 -14.74
CA ALA A 32 17.13 10.21 -14.65
C ALA A 32 16.94 11.11 -13.42
N GLY A 33 17.81 10.95 -12.41
CA GLY A 33 17.74 11.69 -11.15
C GLY A 33 17.27 10.88 -9.93
N ALA A 34 16.99 9.59 -10.07
CA ALA A 34 16.65 8.73 -8.92
C ALA A 34 17.86 8.57 -7.97
N ILE A 35 17.59 8.65 -6.67
CA ILE A 35 18.59 8.47 -5.62
C ILE A 35 18.74 6.98 -5.33
N PRO A 36 19.91 6.37 -5.56
CA PRO A 36 20.10 4.96 -5.29
C PRO A 36 20.07 4.70 -3.78
N VAL A 37 19.33 3.65 -3.40
CA VAL A 37 19.31 3.08 -2.06
C VAL A 37 19.63 1.60 -2.18
N THR A 38 20.62 1.14 -1.42
CA THR A 38 20.96 -0.29 -1.32
C THR A 38 20.61 -0.77 0.08
N ALA A 39 19.62 -1.65 0.16
CA ALA A 39 19.22 -2.33 1.39
C ALA A 39 19.85 -3.73 1.43
N THR A 40 20.40 -4.11 2.59
CA THR A 40 20.81 -5.47 2.92
C THR A 40 20.14 -5.87 4.22
N ASP A 41 20.42 -7.07 4.73
CA ASP A 41 19.90 -7.50 6.03
C ASP A 41 20.44 -6.62 7.19
N ASP A 42 21.62 -5.97 6.99
CA ASP A 42 22.35 -5.25 8.05
C ASP A 42 22.73 -3.79 7.65
N SER A 43 22.42 -3.33 6.45
CA SER A 43 22.79 -1.97 6.01
C SER A 43 21.71 -1.30 5.17
N CYS A 44 21.68 0.04 5.23
CA CYS A 44 20.84 0.92 4.42
C CYS A 44 21.71 2.03 3.85
N GLU A 45 22.21 1.86 2.64
CA GLU A 45 23.12 2.82 2.00
C GLU A 45 22.32 3.73 1.05
N VAL A 46 22.43 5.03 1.25
CA VAL A 46 21.73 6.07 0.51
C VAL A 46 22.72 6.92 -0.26
N GLY A 47 22.55 7.03 -1.57
CA GLY A 47 23.49 7.73 -2.44
C GLY A 47 23.55 9.24 -2.24
N LYS A 48 22.56 9.87 -1.61
CA LYS A 48 22.52 11.29 -1.33
C LYS A 48 21.70 11.58 -0.08
N THR A 49 22.22 12.40 0.82
CA THR A 49 21.58 12.73 2.12
C THR A 49 21.13 14.19 2.24
N GLU A 50 21.55 15.06 1.32
CA GLU A 50 21.06 16.44 1.21
C GLU A 50 20.12 16.53 0.01
N LEU A 51 18.84 16.77 0.27
CA LEU A 51 17.78 16.72 -0.71
C LEU A 51 17.09 18.09 -0.83
N THR A 52 16.32 18.24 -1.89
CA THR A 52 15.49 19.45 -2.09
C THR A 52 14.01 19.06 -1.86
N ALA A 53 13.27 19.96 -1.22
CA ALA A 53 11.84 19.76 -0.99
C ALA A 53 11.05 19.58 -2.30
N GLY A 54 10.07 18.69 -2.26
CA GLY A 54 9.24 18.32 -3.38
C GLY A 54 9.41 16.85 -3.78
N LYS A 55 9.09 16.54 -5.01
CA LYS A 55 9.17 15.18 -5.57
C LYS A 55 10.60 14.64 -5.49
N THR A 56 10.76 13.50 -4.86
CA THR A 56 12.00 12.71 -4.81
C THR A 56 11.70 11.29 -5.27
N THR A 57 12.58 10.72 -6.08
CA THR A 57 12.52 9.31 -6.47
C THR A 57 13.72 8.60 -5.86
N PHE A 58 13.46 7.55 -5.07
CA PHE A 58 14.49 6.62 -4.61
C PHE A 58 14.45 5.36 -5.48
N LYS A 59 15.59 4.89 -5.94
CA LYS A 59 15.74 3.55 -6.54
C LYS A 59 16.24 2.62 -5.46
N VAL A 60 15.32 1.88 -4.86
CA VAL A 60 15.62 0.96 -3.77
C VAL A 60 15.93 -0.41 -4.31
N THR A 61 17.13 -0.91 -4.04
CA THR A 61 17.58 -2.25 -4.43
C THR A 61 17.79 -3.10 -3.17
N ASN A 62 17.04 -4.19 -3.06
CA ASN A 62 17.22 -5.14 -1.97
C ASN A 62 18.28 -6.18 -2.36
N LYS A 63 19.46 -6.07 -1.76
CA LYS A 63 20.58 -7.04 -1.88
C LYS A 63 20.66 -8.00 -0.67
N GLY A 64 19.70 -7.91 0.25
CA GLY A 64 19.58 -8.82 1.39
C GLY A 64 18.97 -10.17 1.02
N SER A 65 18.81 -11.02 2.01
CA SER A 65 18.25 -12.37 1.87
C SER A 65 16.76 -12.44 2.22
N LYS A 66 16.23 -11.41 2.87
CA LYS A 66 14.83 -11.29 3.30
C LYS A 66 14.08 -10.28 2.45
N VAL A 67 12.77 -10.37 2.42
CA VAL A 67 11.92 -9.26 1.95
C VAL A 67 12.26 -8.02 2.76
N ASN A 68 12.37 -6.87 2.10
CA ASN A 68 12.71 -5.60 2.75
C ASN A 68 11.57 -4.60 2.59
N GLU A 69 11.51 -3.69 3.54
CA GLU A 69 10.66 -2.52 3.54
C GLU A 69 11.55 -1.28 3.59
N PHE A 70 11.18 -0.25 2.86
CA PHE A 70 11.87 1.04 2.86
C PHE A 70 10.93 2.14 3.33
N GLU A 71 11.25 2.71 4.48
CA GLU A 71 10.43 3.72 5.14
C GLU A 71 11.10 5.09 5.15
N VAL A 72 10.30 6.14 4.98
CA VAL A 72 10.67 7.54 5.22
C VAL A 72 9.99 7.99 6.51
N LEU A 73 10.75 8.12 7.57
CA LEU A 73 10.26 8.48 8.90
C LEU A 73 10.42 9.96 9.19
N LYS A 74 9.39 10.55 9.79
CA LYS A 74 9.43 11.90 10.38
C LYS A 74 10.28 11.92 11.65
N PRO A 75 10.66 13.12 12.16
CA PRO A 75 11.43 13.23 13.40
C PRO A 75 10.73 12.64 14.64
N ASP A 76 9.40 12.57 14.63
CA ASP A 76 8.59 11.95 15.70
C ASP A 76 8.48 10.42 15.57
N GLY A 77 9.15 9.82 14.58
CA GLY A 77 9.16 8.39 14.32
C GLY A 77 7.97 7.89 13.51
N LYS A 78 7.04 8.75 13.12
CA LYS A 78 5.91 8.35 12.29
C LYS A 78 6.32 8.23 10.82
N ILE A 79 5.73 7.28 10.14
CA ILE A 79 5.92 7.07 8.71
C ILE A 79 5.37 8.27 7.93
N LEU A 80 6.16 8.80 7.00
CA LEU A 80 5.72 9.75 6.00
C LEU A 80 5.25 9.04 4.74
N ALA A 81 6.00 8.04 4.32
CA ALA A 81 5.71 7.17 3.20
C ALA A 81 6.59 5.91 3.30
N GLU A 82 6.14 4.81 2.76
CA GLU A 82 6.86 3.54 2.77
C GLU A 82 6.69 2.75 1.49
N ARG A 83 7.55 1.78 1.31
CA ARG A 83 7.50 0.81 0.24
C ARG A 83 7.81 -0.57 0.80
N GLU A 84 6.78 -1.36 0.93
CA GLU A 84 6.85 -2.73 1.40
C GLU A 84 7.15 -3.73 0.27
N ASN A 85 7.35 -4.97 0.68
CA ASN A 85 7.42 -6.14 -0.19
C ASN A 85 8.51 -6.08 -1.27
N ILE A 86 9.66 -5.46 -0.96
CA ILE A 86 10.82 -5.44 -1.86
C ILE A 86 11.56 -6.77 -1.73
N GLY A 87 11.32 -7.68 -2.67
CA GLY A 87 11.90 -9.04 -2.67
C GLY A 87 13.43 -9.03 -2.81
N PRO A 88 14.13 -10.08 -2.33
CA PRO A 88 15.57 -10.24 -2.53
C PRO A 88 15.95 -10.18 -4.00
N GLY A 89 17.01 -9.41 -4.31
CA GLY A 89 17.53 -9.22 -5.69
C GLY A 89 16.67 -8.28 -6.56
N THR A 90 15.60 -7.69 -6.05
CA THR A 90 14.75 -6.78 -6.82
C THR A 90 15.11 -5.32 -6.61
N SER A 91 14.76 -4.48 -7.57
CA SER A 91 14.85 -3.01 -7.48
C SER A 91 13.49 -2.40 -7.79
N VAL A 92 13.11 -1.39 -7.02
CA VAL A 92 11.87 -0.64 -7.20
C VAL A 92 12.14 0.85 -7.20
N ASP A 93 11.40 1.61 -8.00
CA ASP A 93 11.36 3.06 -7.90
C ASP A 93 10.28 3.44 -6.89
N PHE A 94 10.68 4.23 -5.89
CA PHE A 94 9.79 4.74 -4.86
C PHE A 94 9.75 6.28 -4.93
N VAL A 95 8.59 6.82 -5.23
CA VAL A 95 8.36 8.26 -5.38
C VAL A 95 7.68 8.79 -4.13
N VAL A 96 8.28 9.82 -3.52
CA VAL A 96 7.78 10.48 -2.33
C VAL A 96 7.83 11.99 -2.51
N ASN A 97 6.85 12.70 -1.93
CA ASN A 97 6.86 14.15 -1.82
C ASN A 97 7.45 14.53 -0.45
N LEU A 98 8.68 15.03 -0.43
CA LEU A 98 9.41 15.40 0.78
C LEU A 98 9.20 16.88 1.10
N PRO A 99 8.55 17.25 2.23
CA PRO A 99 8.59 18.62 2.73
C PRO A 99 10.00 18.97 3.25
N ALA A 100 10.32 20.25 3.41
CA ALA A 100 11.55 20.67 4.07
C ALA A 100 11.58 20.15 5.52
N GLY A 101 12.73 19.65 5.95
CA GLY A 101 12.91 19.06 7.28
C GLY A 101 14.01 18.01 7.31
N THR A 102 14.10 17.32 8.42
CA THR A 102 14.97 16.15 8.59
C THR A 102 14.12 14.88 8.63
N PHE A 103 14.56 13.85 7.93
CA PHE A 103 13.87 12.55 7.86
C PHE A 103 14.88 11.44 8.10
N LYS A 104 14.38 10.29 8.52
CA LYS A 104 15.16 9.07 8.64
C LYS A 104 14.69 8.09 7.56
N LEU A 105 15.61 7.60 6.75
CA LEU A 105 15.36 6.54 5.78
C LEU A 105 15.73 5.22 6.46
N LEU A 106 14.78 4.30 6.59
CA LEU A 106 14.93 3.02 7.25
C LEU A 106 14.80 1.89 6.22
N CYS A 107 15.68 0.90 6.29
CA CYS A 107 15.59 -0.33 5.54
C CYS A 107 15.30 -1.47 6.53
N SER A 108 14.09 -2.04 6.47
CA SER A 108 13.57 -3.02 7.43
C SER A 108 13.55 -4.42 6.83
N ALA A 109 14.62 -5.18 7.02
CA ALA A 109 14.70 -6.56 6.57
C ALA A 109 13.73 -7.46 7.35
N GLY A 110 12.83 -8.14 6.63
CA GLY A 110 11.75 -8.96 7.20
C GLY A 110 10.56 -8.12 7.67
N GLN A 111 10.45 -6.87 7.24
CA GLN A 111 9.31 -5.97 7.50
C GLN A 111 8.95 -5.88 9.00
N THR A 112 9.97 -5.62 9.82
CA THR A 112 9.82 -5.62 11.29
C THR A 112 9.66 -4.21 11.88
N GLY A 113 9.63 -3.17 11.04
CA GLY A 113 9.68 -1.76 11.47
C GLY A 113 11.00 -1.37 12.15
N LYS A 114 12.04 -2.20 12.01
CA LYS A 114 13.36 -2.01 12.62
C LYS A 114 14.46 -2.39 11.64
N GLY A 115 15.56 -1.66 11.70
CA GLY A 115 16.69 -1.95 10.83
C GLY A 115 17.71 -0.82 10.77
N PRO A 116 18.72 -0.95 9.90
CA PRO A 116 19.66 0.11 9.62
C PRO A 116 18.95 1.32 8.98
N SER A 117 19.40 2.50 9.33
CA SER A 117 18.78 3.74 8.87
C SER A 117 19.81 4.83 8.56
N LYS A 118 19.39 5.82 7.75
CA LYS A 118 20.18 6.97 7.37
C LYS A 118 19.37 8.25 7.52
N ASP A 119 19.94 9.25 8.21
CA ASP A 119 19.32 10.56 8.29
C ASP A 119 19.55 11.33 6.99
N VAL A 120 18.54 12.06 6.54
CA VAL A 120 18.57 12.94 5.37
C VAL A 120 18.02 14.31 5.74
N THR A 121 18.59 15.36 5.13
CA THR A 121 18.14 16.74 5.31
C THR A 121 17.54 17.23 4.00
N VAL A 122 16.32 17.73 4.08
CA VAL A 122 15.57 18.29 2.96
C VAL A 122 15.49 19.81 3.13
N THR A 123 16.00 20.56 2.15
CA THR A 123 16.03 22.03 2.18
C THR A 123 15.23 22.63 1.02
N GLY A 124 14.92 23.92 1.11
CA GLY A 124 14.14 24.62 0.09
C GLY A 124 12.64 24.56 0.33
N THR A 125 11.88 25.13 -0.59
CA THR A 125 10.42 25.07 -0.60
C THR A 125 9.98 24.16 -1.74
N ALA A 126 9.01 23.28 -1.49
CA ALA A 126 8.29 22.62 -2.58
C ALA A 126 7.72 23.70 -3.49
N GLY A 127 7.86 23.56 -4.82
CA GLY A 127 7.45 24.60 -5.77
C GLY A 127 6.04 25.09 -5.48
N GLU A 128 5.87 26.41 -5.33
CA GLU A 128 4.55 27.03 -5.23
C GLU A 128 3.84 26.86 -6.57
N GLY A 129 2.70 26.18 -6.58
CA GLY A 129 1.89 25.95 -7.76
C GLY A 129 1.35 24.54 -7.88
N GLY A 130 0.96 23.93 -6.76
CA GLY A 130 0.32 22.61 -6.76
C GLY A 130 -0.93 22.59 -7.63
N ASP A 131 -1.12 21.51 -8.38
CA ASP A 131 -2.32 21.28 -9.19
C ASP A 131 -3.57 21.37 -8.29
N GLN A 132 -4.41 22.36 -8.52
CA GLN A 132 -5.64 22.58 -7.73
C GLN A 132 -6.56 21.35 -7.72
N ARG A 133 -6.50 20.51 -8.76
CA ARG A 133 -7.25 19.26 -8.84
C ARG A 133 -6.77 18.28 -7.77
N LEU A 134 -5.47 18.24 -7.48
CA LEU A 134 -4.90 17.39 -6.43
C LEU A 134 -5.32 17.88 -5.03
N ALA A 135 -5.31 19.20 -4.80
CA ALA A 135 -5.81 19.76 -3.55
C ALA A 135 -7.31 19.44 -3.36
N LYS A 136 -8.09 19.53 -4.44
CA LYS A 136 -9.50 19.13 -4.43
C LYS A 136 -9.66 17.64 -4.17
N ALA A 137 -8.88 16.78 -4.81
CA ALA A 137 -8.91 15.33 -4.60
C ALA A 137 -8.65 14.97 -3.12
N ALA A 138 -7.64 15.61 -2.50
CA ALA A 138 -7.35 15.42 -1.08
C ALA A 138 -8.50 15.86 -0.17
N ALA A 139 -9.14 16.98 -0.47
CA ALA A 139 -10.30 17.45 0.28
C ALA A 139 -11.52 16.52 0.12
N ASP A 140 -11.78 16.06 -1.11
CA ASP A 140 -12.87 15.12 -1.40
C ASP A 140 -12.62 13.75 -0.74
N TYR A 141 -11.37 13.28 -0.71
CA TYR A 141 -11.00 12.04 -0.04
C TYR A 141 -11.16 12.17 1.49
N LYS A 142 -10.71 13.27 2.09
CA LYS A 142 -10.96 13.54 3.51
C LYS A 142 -12.45 13.52 3.85
N ALA A 143 -13.30 14.14 3.03
CA ALA A 143 -14.75 14.10 3.21
C ALA A 143 -15.31 12.66 3.11
N PHE A 144 -14.80 11.87 2.18
CA PHE A 144 -15.15 10.45 2.06
C PHE A 144 -14.74 9.66 3.32
N VAL A 145 -13.54 9.85 3.84
CA VAL A 145 -13.06 9.21 5.08
C VAL A 145 -13.98 9.50 6.25
N VAL A 146 -14.41 10.76 6.42
CA VAL A 146 -15.36 11.14 7.49
C VAL A 146 -16.65 10.36 7.37
N VAL A 147 -17.23 10.28 6.16
CA VAL A 147 -18.49 9.54 5.92
C VAL A 147 -18.32 8.04 6.17
N ARG A 148 -17.19 7.46 5.76
CA ARG A 148 -16.91 6.04 6.00
C ARG A 148 -16.75 5.71 7.46
N LEU A 149 -16.03 6.55 8.21
CA LEU A 149 -15.86 6.36 9.65
C LEU A 149 -17.17 6.51 10.42
N ASP A 150 -18.04 7.45 10.03
CA ASP A 150 -19.37 7.61 10.64
C ASP A 150 -20.25 6.37 10.41
N ASP A 151 -20.20 5.79 9.21
CA ASP A 151 -20.89 4.53 8.89
C ASP A 151 -20.30 3.36 9.70
N THR A 152 -18.97 3.27 9.79
CA THR A 152 -18.26 2.28 10.61
C THR A 152 -18.72 2.34 12.07
N ILE A 153 -18.71 3.51 12.69
CA ILE A 153 -19.14 3.70 14.09
C ILE A 153 -20.60 3.27 14.27
N THR A 154 -21.47 3.66 13.34
CA THR A 154 -22.89 3.30 13.39
C THR A 154 -23.11 1.79 13.33
N LYS A 155 -22.47 1.10 12.40
CA LYS A 155 -22.56 -0.33 12.22
C LYS A 155 -21.89 -1.10 13.37
N THR A 156 -20.73 -0.63 13.82
CA THR A 156 -20.02 -1.20 14.97
C THR A 156 -20.86 -1.06 16.24
N LYS A 157 -21.58 0.05 16.41
CA LYS A 157 -22.50 0.19 17.53
C LYS A 157 -23.58 -0.89 17.52
N ALA A 158 -24.20 -1.15 16.38
CA ALA A 158 -25.22 -2.22 16.27
C ALA A 158 -24.62 -3.60 16.56
N PHE A 159 -23.40 -3.87 16.08
CA PHE A 159 -22.63 -5.08 16.38
C PHE A 159 -22.36 -5.22 17.88
N VAL A 160 -21.84 -4.17 18.52
CA VAL A 160 -21.53 -4.15 19.95
C VAL A 160 -22.79 -4.30 20.82
N ASP A 161 -23.91 -3.71 20.43
CA ASP A 161 -25.20 -3.89 21.12
C ASP A 161 -25.64 -5.37 21.12
N ALA A 162 -25.44 -6.09 20.00
CA ALA A 162 -25.69 -7.54 19.91
C ALA A 162 -24.71 -8.34 20.78
N VAL A 163 -23.41 -7.98 20.80
CA VAL A 163 -22.42 -8.58 21.70
C VAL A 163 -22.81 -8.41 23.17
N LYS A 164 -23.24 -7.21 23.58
CA LYS A 164 -23.67 -6.89 24.96
C LYS A 164 -24.93 -7.64 25.35
N ALA A 165 -25.85 -7.87 24.39
CA ALA A 165 -27.03 -8.67 24.57
C ALA A 165 -26.73 -10.18 24.62
N ASN A 166 -25.49 -10.60 24.35
CA ASN A 166 -25.07 -11.98 24.15
C ASN A 166 -25.89 -12.70 23.05
N ASP A 167 -26.33 -11.93 22.06
CA ASP A 167 -27.00 -12.46 20.85
C ASP A 167 -25.92 -12.83 19.81
N VAL A 168 -25.40 -14.05 19.95
CA VAL A 168 -24.32 -14.58 19.10
C VAL A 168 -24.72 -14.60 17.63
N ALA A 169 -25.99 -14.96 17.32
CA ALA A 169 -26.44 -15.05 15.94
C ALA A 169 -26.46 -13.66 15.28
N LYS A 170 -27.04 -12.67 15.96
CA LYS A 170 -27.10 -11.30 15.47
C LYS A 170 -25.71 -10.64 15.41
N ALA A 171 -24.86 -10.90 16.39
CA ALA A 171 -23.49 -10.40 16.38
C ALA A 171 -22.69 -10.94 15.18
N LYS A 172 -22.81 -12.23 14.86
CA LYS A 172 -22.19 -12.82 13.65
C LYS A 172 -22.69 -12.17 12.35
N GLU A 173 -24.00 -11.91 12.25
CA GLU A 173 -24.59 -11.22 11.09
C GLU A 173 -24.03 -9.80 10.90
N LEU A 174 -23.78 -9.10 12.01
CA LEU A 174 -23.36 -7.69 11.99
C LEU A 174 -21.83 -7.49 11.95
N TYR A 175 -21.03 -8.53 12.16
CA TYR A 175 -19.59 -8.47 12.25
C TYR A 175 -18.95 -7.90 10.99
N ALA A 176 -19.00 -8.63 9.86
CA ALA A 176 -18.39 -8.20 8.61
C ALA A 176 -18.92 -6.83 8.13
N PRO A 177 -20.24 -6.53 8.14
CA PRO A 177 -20.73 -5.20 7.81
C PRO A 177 -20.15 -4.06 8.66
N SER A 178 -19.78 -4.33 9.94
CA SER A 178 -19.19 -3.32 10.83
C SER A 178 -17.75 -2.93 10.45
N ARG A 179 -17.04 -3.79 9.73
CA ARG A 179 -15.65 -3.57 9.31
C ARG A 179 -15.52 -2.83 7.98
N VAL A 180 -16.48 -2.99 7.06
CA VAL A 180 -16.40 -2.49 5.67
C VAL A 180 -15.90 -1.05 5.56
N GLY A 181 -16.40 -0.15 6.39
CA GLY A 181 -15.97 1.25 6.32
C GLY A 181 -14.54 1.47 6.84
N TRP A 182 -14.11 0.68 7.83
CA TRP A 182 -12.74 0.66 8.32
C TRP A 182 -11.78 0.24 7.22
N GLU A 183 -11.96 -0.93 6.66
CA GLU A 183 -11.16 -1.50 5.57
C GLU A 183 -11.05 -0.56 4.37
N THR A 184 -12.11 0.19 4.08
CA THR A 184 -12.13 1.15 2.96
C THR A 184 -11.21 2.36 3.20
N ILE A 185 -10.90 2.70 4.47
CA ILE A 185 -10.12 3.89 4.86
C ILE A 185 -8.84 3.54 5.62
N GLU A 186 -8.47 2.29 5.69
CA GLU A 186 -7.36 1.76 6.48
C GLU A 186 -6.05 2.56 6.33
N PRO A 187 -5.59 2.99 5.12
CA PRO A 187 -4.37 3.78 4.97
C PRO A 187 -4.40 5.12 5.70
N VAL A 188 -5.60 5.66 5.97
CA VAL A 188 -5.76 6.87 6.77
C VAL A 188 -5.68 6.55 8.26
N ALA A 189 -6.18 5.39 8.67
CA ALA A 189 -6.12 4.95 10.06
C ALA A 189 -4.68 4.72 10.51
N GLU A 190 -3.84 4.17 9.67
CA GLU A 190 -2.41 3.95 9.91
C GLU A 190 -1.64 5.26 10.19
N LYS A 191 -2.04 6.38 9.59
CA LYS A 191 -1.47 7.70 9.96
C LYS A 191 -1.64 8.05 11.43
N PHE A 192 -2.58 7.41 12.11
CA PHE A 192 -2.83 7.48 13.53
C PHE A 192 -2.37 6.19 14.23
N GLY A 193 -1.19 5.71 13.92
CA GLY A 193 -0.58 4.41 14.26
C GLY A 193 -0.75 3.86 15.67
N ASP A 194 -1.45 4.56 16.56
CA ASP A 194 -1.87 4.10 17.89
C ASP A 194 -3.32 3.59 17.95
N ILE A 195 -4.10 3.74 16.89
CA ILE A 195 -5.51 3.31 16.81
C ILE A 195 -5.62 1.94 16.17
N ASP A 196 -4.98 1.75 15.02
CA ASP A 196 -5.03 0.53 14.25
C ASP A 196 -4.73 -0.74 15.12
N PRO A 197 -3.63 -0.86 15.85
CA PRO A 197 -3.35 -2.02 16.70
C PRO A 197 -4.39 -2.29 17.79
N LYS A 198 -5.24 -1.31 18.12
CA LYS A 198 -6.28 -1.46 19.15
C LYS A 198 -7.58 -1.99 18.57
N VAL A 199 -7.88 -1.65 17.33
CA VAL A 199 -9.17 -1.98 16.72
C VAL A 199 -9.10 -3.19 15.81
N ASP A 200 -7.93 -3.46 15.19
CA ASP A 200 -7.78 -4.43 14.11
C ASP A 200 -6.68 -5.48 14.27
N ALA A 201 -5.87 -5.44 15.33
CA ALA A 201 -4.81 -6.42 15.52
C ALA A 201 -5.32 -7.87 15.54
N ARG A 202 -4.73 -8.72 14.68
CA ARG A 202 -5.03 -10.15 14.63
C ARG A 202 -4.26 -10.92 15.72
N GLU A 203 -4.83 -12.01 16.23
CA GLU A 203 -4.16 -12.83 17.26
C GLU A 203 -2.78 -13.35 16.79
N ALA A 204 -2.66 -13.64 15.50
CA ALA A 204 -1.45 -14.22 14.91
C ALA A 204 -0.25 -13.26 14.94
N ASP A 205 -0.50 -11.95 14.83
CA ASP A 205 0.55 -10.92 14.77
C ASP A 205 1.04 -10.50 16.16
N LEU A 206 0.30 -10.87 17.21
CA LEU A 206 0.63 -10.48 18.59
C LEU A 206 1.67 -11.40 19.22
N LYS A 207 2.67 -10.79 19.82
CA LYS A 207 3.59 -11.49 20.72
C LYS A 207 2.88 -11.99 21.97
N PRO A 208 3.38 -13.05 22.63
CA PRO A 208 2.74 -13.59 23.83
C PRO A 208 2.45 -12.56 24.92
N GLU A 209 3.33 -11.57 25.11
CA GLU A 209 3.19 -10.49 26.09
C GLU A 209 2.13 -9.45 25.71
N GLU A 210 1.81 -9.29 24.42
CA GLU A 210 0.84 -8.35 23.89
C GLU A 210 -0.58 -8.89 23.96
N LYS A 211 -0.75 -10.22 23.95
CA LYS A 211 -2.07 -10.88 23.96
C LYS A 211 -2.95 -10.52 25.16
N LYS A 212 -2.35 -10.10 26.27
CA LYS A 212 -3.10 -9.66 27.45
C LYS A 212 -3.88 -8.35 27.24
N ASP A 213 -3.37 -7.50 26.34
CA ASP A 213 -3.92 -6.19 26.02
C ASP A 213 -4.71 -6.19 24.69
N TRP A 214 -4.84 -7.38 24.08
CA TRP A 214 -5.55 -7.55 22.80
C TRP A 214 -7.01 -7.09 22.91
N SER A 215 -7.46 -6.35 21.92
CA SER A 215 -8.79 -5.77 21.80
C SER A 215 -9.25 -5.74 20.34
N GLY A 216 -10.32 -5.05 20.02
CA GLY A 216 -10.76 -4.85 18.65
C GLY A 216 -11.68 -5.92 18.09
N TRP A 217 -11.88 -5.85 16.78
CA TRP A 217 -12.79 -6.74 16.06
C TRP A 217 -12.38 -8.20 16.13
N HIS A 218 -11.12 -8.54 15.88
CA HIS A 218 -10.64 -9.93 15.82
C HIS A 218 -10.69 -10.67 17.17
N LEU A 219 -10.61 -9.95 18.29
CA LEU A 219 -10.90 -10.55 19.61
C LEU A 219 -12.38 -10.97 19.71
N LEU A 220 -13.28 -10.13 19.22
CA LEU A 220 -14.73 -10.42 19.23
C LEU A 220 -15.08 -11.49 18.19
N GLU A 221 -14.43 -11.49 17.05
CA GLU A 221 -14.52 -12.55 16.04
C GLU A 221 -14.19 -13.91 16.63
N LYS A 222 -13.03 -14.04 17.27
CA LYS A 222 -12.64 -15.28 17.95
C LYS A 222 -13.68 -15.74 18.96
N ALA A 223 -14.20 -14.82 19.79
CA ALA A 223 -15.21 -15.14 20.77
C ALA A 223 -16.51 -15.65 20.12
N LEU A 224 -16.89 -15.08 18.96
CA LEU A 224 -18.10 -15.48 18.23
C LEU A 224 -17.97 -16.83 17.55
N TRP A 225 -16.87 -17.06 16.82
CA TRP A 225 -16.76 -18.25 15.97
C TRP A 225 -16.03 -19.41 16.63
N LYS A 226 -14.99 -19.14 17.43
CA LYS A 226 -14.20 -20.18 18.08
C LYS A 226 -14.74 -20.54 19.46
N ASP A 227 -15.01 -19.50 20.29
CA ASP A 227 -15.48 -19.73 21.67
C ASP A 227 -17.01 -19.98 21.71
N GLY A 228 -17.75 -19.53 20.69
CA GLY A 228 -19.19 -19.66 20.57
C GLY A 228 -19.97 -18.83 21.60
N SER A 229 -19.34 -17.85 22.25
CA SER A 229 -19.95 -17.03 23.29
C SER A 229 -19.27 -15.67 23.41
N VAL A 230 -20.06 -14.62 23.51
CA VAL A 230 -19.61 -13.25 23.78
C VAL A 230 -19.95 -12.78 25.20
N LYS A 231 -20.32 -13.71 26.09
CA LYS A 231 -20.63 -13.40 27.49
C LYS A 231 -19.42 -12.72 28.16
N GLY A 232 -19.65 -11.53 28.72
CA GLY A 232 -18.60 -10.73 29.37
C GLY A 232 -17.66 -10.00 28.39
N LYS A 233 -17.88 -10.09 27.08
CA LYS A 233 -17.06 -9.41 26.07
C LYS A 233 -17.51 -7.97 25.76
N GLY A 234 -18.64 -7.51 26.30
CA GLY A 234 -19.18 -6.16 26.06
C GLY A 234 -18.17 -5.02 26.29
N LYS A 235 -17.26 -5.17 27.28
CA LYS A 235 -16.22 -4.19 27.54
C LYS A 235 -15.25 -3.97 26.36
N TYR A 236 -14.97 -5.01 25.58
CA TYR A 236 -14.12 -4.91 24.38
C TYR A 236 -14.86 -4.22 23.24
N GLY A 237 -16.17 -4.42 23.14
CA GLY A 237 -17.01 -3.66 22.22
C GLY A 237 -17.10 -2.19 22.58
N ASP A 238 -17.25 -1.86 23.89
CA ASP A 238 -17.22 -0.47 24.35
C ASP A 238 -15.87 0.19 24.08
N GLN A 239 -14.75 -0.53 24.26
CA GLN A 239 -13.40 -0.06 23.93
C GLN A 239 -13.24 0.21 22.45
N LEU A 240 -13.65 -0.74 21.58
CA LEU A 240 -13.61 -0.59 20.13
C LEU A 240 -14.34 0.68 19.67
N LEU A 241 -15.54 0.93 20.18
CA LEU A 241 -16.28 2.16 19.88
C LEU A 241 -15.54 3.42 20.36
N ALA A 242 -14.93 3.38 21.55
CA ALA A 242 -14.17 4.51 22.08
C ALA A 242 -12.93 4.84 21.25
N ASP A 243 -12.25 3.80 20.73
CA ASP A 243 -11.07 3.97 19.86
C ASP A 243 -11.48 4.53 18.49
N LEU A 244 -12.60 4.09 17.90
CA LEU A 244 -13.14 4.65 16.65
C LEU A 244 -13.59 6.10 16.82
N GLU A 245 -14.25 6.47 17.94
CA GLU A 245 -14.61 7.85 18.25
C GLU A 245 -13.36 8.72 18.49
N THR A 246 -12.30 8.14 19.06
CA THR A 246 -11.00 8.82 19.19
C THR A 246 -10.41 9.13 17.81
N LEU A 247 -10.42 8.18 16.88
CA LEU A 247 -10.01 8.42 15.50
C LEU A 247 -10.83 9.56 14.87
N LYS A 248 -12.16 9.48 14.98
CA LYS A 248 -13.06 10.51 14.46
C LYS A 248 -12.71 11.92 14.98
N SER A 249 -12.41 12.04 16.28
CA SER A 249 -12.03 13.32 16.90
C SER A 249 -10.74 13.91 16.33
N ARG A 250 -9.87 13.10 15.73
CA ARG A 250 -8.60 13.51 15.13
C ARG A 250 -8.72 13.91 13.66
N LEU A 251 -9.75 13.47 12.95
CA LEU A 251 -9.93 13.74 11.51
C LEU A 251 -9.98 15.24 11.13
N PRO A 252 -10.50 16.19 11.94
CA PRO A 252 -10.42 17.60 11.60
C PRO A 252 -9.00 18.09 11.35
N GLY A 253 -8.02 17.59 12.11
CA GLY A 253 -6.59 17.92 11.95
C GLY A 253 -5.87 17.12 10.86
N LEU A 254 -6.54 16.18 10.18
CA LEU A 254 -5.95 15.38 9.13
C LEU A 254 -5.62 16.24 7.90
N THR A 255 -4.37 16.19 7.47
CA THR A 255 -3.90 16.69 6.17
C THR A 255 -3.48 15.50 5.32
N LEU A 256 -3.85 15.51 4.05
CA LEU A 256 -3.55 14.44 3.11
C LEU A 256 -2.70 14.98 1.95
N ASP A 257 -1.56 14.35 1.73
CA ASP A 257 -0.75 14.58 0.55
C ASP A 257 -1.20 13.64 -0.59
N PRO A 258 -1.50 14.17 -1.79
CA PRO A 258 -1.98 13.34 -2.89
C PRO A 258 -0.99 12.26 -3.36
N VAL A 259 0.31 12.48 -3.19
CA VAL A 259 1.37 11.54 -3.59
C VAL A 259 1.58 10.49 -2.50
N ASN A 260 1.88 10.95 -1.29
CA ASN A 260 2.26 10.06 -0.19
C ASN A 260 1.06 9.32 0.39
N ASP A 261 0.01 10.08 0.75
CA ASP A 261 -1.10 9.51 1.53
C ASP A 261 -2.20 8.93 0.65
N MET A 262 -2.40 9.47 -0.56
CA MET A 262 -3.45 8.94 -1.43
C MET A 262 -2.88 7.90 -2.41
N ALA A 263 -1.92 8.28 -3.26
CA ALA A 263 -1.40 7.33 -4.23
C ALA A 263 -0.60 6.20 -3.58
N GLY A 264 0.17 6.49 -2.51
CA GLY A 264 0.82 5.50 -1.67
C GLY A 264 -0.20 4.57 -1.03
N GLY A 265 -1.13 5.11 -0.24
CA GLY A 265 -2.15 4.34 0.47
C GLY A 265 -3.05 3.47 -0.43
N ALA A 266 -3.31 3.88 -1.68
CA ALA A 266 -4.01 3.01 -2.64
C ALA A 266 -3.17 1.78 -3.01
N LYS A 267 -1.85 1.91 -3.02
CA LYS A 267 -0.93 0.79 -3.29
C LYS A 267 -0.82 -0.12 -2.07
N GLU A 268 -0.68 0.45 -0.88
CA GLU A 268 -0.62 -0.26 0.40
C GLU A 268 -1.84 -1.15 0.60
N LEU A 269 -3.07 -0.64 0.43
CA LEU A 269 -4.30 -1.44 0.48
C LEU A 269 -4.25 -2.69 -0.40
N LEU A 270 -3.72 -2.59 -1.61
CA LEU A 270 -3.65 -3.74 -2.51
C LEU A 270 -2.48 -4.68 -2.17
N ASP A 271 -1.43 -4.18 -1.56
CA ASP A 271 -0.33 -5.01 -1.08
C ASP A 271 -0.78 -5.88 0.10
N GLU A 272 -1.57 -5.32 1.03
CA GLU A 272 -2.19 -6.09 2.11
C GLU A 272 -3.13 -7.18 1.59
N VAL A 273 -3.97 -6.84 0.62
CA VAL A 273 -4.82 -7.84 -0.04
C VAL A 273 -3.98 -8.96 -0.66
N ALA A 274 -2.89 -8.62 -1.34
CA ALA A 274 -2.04 -9.57 -2.05
C ALA A 274 -1.25 -10.49 -1.11
N THR A 275 -0.86 -10.01 0.06
CA THR A 275 0.02 -10.73 1.00
C THR A 275 -0.75 -11.40 2.14
N GLY A 276 -1.82 -10.79 2.64
CA GLY A 276 -2.61 -11.24 3.78
C GLY A 276 -3.97 -11.80 3.40
N LYS A 277 -4.85 -10.94 2.87
CA LYS A 277 -6.29 -11.26 2.72
C LYS A 277 -6.58 -12.35 1.68
N VAL A 278 -5.76 -12.46 0.62
CA VAL A 278 -5.84 -13.56 -0.36
C VAL A 278 -5.49 -14.92 0.24
N THR A 279 -4.74 -14.98 1.34
CA THR A 279 -4.43 -16.24 2.01
C THR A 279 -5.57 -16.75 2.88
N GLY A 280 -6.50 -15.89 3.28
CA GLY A 280 -7.58 -16.16 4.23
C GLY A 280 -7.11 -16.10 5.69
N GLU A 281 -6.06 -15.33 5.96
CA GLU A 281 -5.51 -15.15 7.31
C GLU A 281 -6.14 -13.96 8.05
N GLU A 282 -6.79 -13.04 7.32
CA GLU A 282 -7.42 -11.86 7.88
C GLU A 282 -8.55 -12.25 8.83
N GLU A 283 -9.53 -12.91 8.30
CA GLU A 283 -10.73 -13.33 9.01
C GLU A 283 -10.62 -14.80 9.45
N ALA A 284 -9.60 -15.09 10.27
CA ALA A 284 -9.17 -16.45 10.61
C ALA A 284 -10.22 -17.34 11.27
N PHE A 285 -11.31 -16.77 11.82
CA PHE A 285 -12.36 -17.50 12.50
C PHE A 285 -13.71 -17.40 11.78
N SER A 286 -14.03 -16.27 11.20
CA SER A 286 -15.30 -16.02 10.51
C SER A 286 -15.26 -16.43 9.04
N HIS A 287 -14.10 -16.39 8.42
CA HIS A 287 -13.87 -16.59 7.00
C HIS A 287 -14.67 -15.61 6.12
N THR A 288 -14.80 -14.36 6.59
CA THR A 288 -15.47 -13.27 5.86
C THR A 288 -14.51 -12.43 5.03
N ASP A 289 -13.30 -12.89 4.80
CA ASP A 289 -12.18 -12.23 4.09
C ASP A 289 -12.57 -11.52 2.78
N LEU A 290 -13.52 -12.07 2.00
CA LEU A 290 -13.96 -11.44 0.75
C LEU A 290 -14.68 -10.10 0.95
N VAL A 291 -15.27 -9.88 2.13
CA VAL A 291 -15.90 -8.59 2.47
C VAL A 291 -14.82 -7.52 2.66
N ASP A 292 -13.77 -7.87 3.41
CA ASP A 292 -12.64 -6.98 3.69
C ASP A 292 -11.82 -6.75 2.43
N PHE A 293 -11.54 -7.81 1.66
CA PHE A 293 -10.90 -7.71 0.35
C PHE A 293 -11.63 -6.71 -0.56
N LYS A 294 -12.97 -6.85 -0.70
CA LYS A 294 -13.76 -5.91 -1.52
C LYS A 294 -13.67 -4.48 -1.00
N ALA A 295 -13.70 -4.29 0.31
CA ALA A 295 -13.65 -2.97 0.93
C ALA A 295 -12.29 -2.29 0.67
N ASN A 296 -11.18 -3.02 0.77
CA ASN A 296 -9.85 -2.48 0.42
C ASN A 296 -9.75 -2.10 -1.06
N VAL A 297 -10.25 -2.97 -1.96
CA VAL A 297 -10.29 -2.66 -3.41
C VAL A 297 -11.13 -1.41 -3.67
N ASP A 298 -12.27 -1.25 -3.00
CA ASP A 298 -13.11 -0.05 -3.12
C ASP A 298 -12.42 1.21 -2.59
N GLY A 299 -11.66 1.09 -1.51
CA GLY A 299 -10.85 2.17 -0.95
C GLY A 299 -9.77 2.62 -1.93
N ALA A 300 -8.97 1.69 -2.42
CA ALA A 300 -7.93 1.95 -3.43
C ALA A 300 -8.53 2.56 -4.71
N LYS A 301 -9.65 2.01 -5.18
CA LYS A 301 -10.36 2.53 -6.36
C LYS A 301 -10.88 3.95 -6.12
N LYS A 302 -11.43 4.23 -4.94
CA LYS A 302 -11.90 5.57 -4.58
C LYS A 302 -10.79 6.61 -4.66
N ILE A 303 -9.61 6.28 -4.15
CA ILE A 303 -8.43 7.14 -4.24
C ILE A 303 -8.06 7.37 -5.72
N TYR A 304 -7.94 6.29 -6.49
CA TYR A 304 -7.64 6.38 -7.91
C TYR A 304 -8.67 7.23 -8.66
N ASP A 305 -9.97 7.01 -8.45
CA ASP A 305 -11.04 7.76 -9.14
C ASP A 305 -10.93 9.28 -8.89
N LEU A 306 -10.50 9.69 -7.69
CA LEU A 306 -10.27 11.10 -7.37
C LEU A 306 -9.01 11.66 -8.05
N LEU A 307 -7.98 10.85 -8.23
CA LEU A 307 -6.72 11.25 -8.88
C LEU A 307 -6.77 11.09 -10.41
N LYS A 308 -7.70 10.28 -10.93
CA LYS A 308 -7.83 9.92 -12.35
C LYS A 308 -7.81 11.09 -13.33
N PRO A 309 -8.48 12.25 -13.09
CA PRO A 309 -8.41 13.37 -14.03
C PRO A 309 -7.01 13.90 -14.27
N VAL A 310 -6.15 13.83 -13.24
CA VAL A 310 -4.74 14.25 -13.34
C VAL A 310 -3.91 13.16 -14.00
N VAL A 311 -4.13 11.90 -13.61
CA VAL A 311 -3.43 10.75 -14.18
C VAL A 311 -3.71 10.62 -15.67
N GLN A 312 -4.96 10.75 -16.07
CA GLN A 312 -5.37 10.63 -17.48
C GLN A 312 -4.73 11.69 -18.39
N GLU A 313 -4.50 12.90 -17.88
CA GLU A 313 -3.80 13.96 -18.60
C GLU A 313 -2.29 13.68 -18.70
N ARG A 314 -1.68 13.19 -17.62
CA ARG A 314 -0.24 13.02 -17.50
C ARG A 314 0.26 11.68 -18.03
N ASP A 315 -0.58 10.65 -17.94
CA ASP A 315 -0.29 9.28 -18.37
C ASP A 315 -1.60 8.52 -18.67
N ALA A 316 -2.12 8.71 -19.88
CA ALA A 316 -3.40 8.11 -20.31
C ALA A 316 -3.34 6.57 -20.38
N GLN A 317 -2.15 6.00 -20.62
CA GLN A 317 -1.99 4.55 -20.67
C GLN A 317 -2.12 3.98 -19.25
N LEU A 318 -1.47 4.59 -18.25
CA LEU A 318 -1.60 4.22 -16.86
C LEU A 318 -3.08 4.26 -16.40
N ALA A 319 -3.81 5.31 -16.77
CA ALA A 319 -5.24 5.39 -16.45
C ALA A 319 -6.04 4.23 -17.06
N THR A 320 -5.73 3.84 -18.30
CA THR A 320 -6.37 2.70 -18.97
C THR A 320 -6.04 1.36 -18.28
N ASP A 321 -4.77 1.17 -17.89
CA ASP A 321 -4.31 -0.03 -17.23
C ASP A 321 -4.96 -0.19 -15.83
N LEU A 322 -5.07 0.92 -15.09
CA LEU A 322 -5.75 0.95 -13.79
C LEU A 322 -7.25 0.65 -13.91
N ASP A 323 -7.95 1.28 -14.87
CA ASP A 323 -9.37 0.99 -15.12
C ASP A 323 -9.59 -0.50 -15.42
N GLY A 324 -8.76 -1.08 -16.28
CA GLY A 324 -8.83 -2.49 -16.65
C GLY A 324 -8.52 -3.43 -15.48
N GLY A 325 -7.53 -3.07 -14.66
CA GLY A 325 -7.13 -3.83 -13.49
C GLY A 325 -8.23 -3.88 -12.43
N PHE A 326 -8.78 -2.72 -12.05
CA PHE A 326 -9.92 -2.66 -11.10
C PHE A 326 -11.13 -3.43 -11.61
N ALA A 327 -11.51 -3.24 -12.88
CA ALA A 327 -12.64 -3.96 -13.48
C ALA A 327 -12.45 -5.48 -13.44
N LYS A 328 -11.22 -5.97 -13.64
CA LYS A 328 -10.91 -7.40 -13.58
C LYS A 328 -11.07 -7.94 -12.16
N VAL A 329 -10.51 -7.27 -11.15
CA VAL A 329 -10.63 -7.69 -9.74
C VAL A 329 -12.09 -7.68 -9.30
N GLU A 330 -12.85 -6.62 -9.60
CA GLU A 330 -14.28 -6.53 -9.30
C GLU A 330 -15.09 -7.65 -9.96
N ALA A 331 -14.80 -8.00 -11.22
CA ALA A 331 -15.47 -9.08 -11.92
C ALA A 331 -15.20 -10.46 -11.30
N LEU A 332 -14.00 -10.67 -10.76
CA LEU A 332 -13.66 -11.90 -10.05
C LEU A 332 -14.35 -11.99 -8.70
N LEU A 333 -14.32 -10.93 -7.91
CA LEU A 333 -15.04 -10.87 -6.62
C LEU A 333 -16.53 -11.12 -6.80
N LYS A 334 -17.12 -10.59 -7.86
CA LYS A 334 -18.54 -10.76 -8.18
C LYS A 334 -18.94 -12.23 -8.37
N LYS A 335 -18.06 -13.12 -8.78
CA LYS A 335 -18.34 -14.57 -8.88
C LYS A 335 -18.68 -15.22 -7.54
N HIS A 336 -18.25 -14.60 -6.45
CA HIS A 336 -18.37 -15.09 -5.09
C HIS A 336 -19.43 -14.34 -4.26
N GLU A 337 -20.18 -13.40 -4.86
CA GLU A 337 -21.29 -12.72 -4.20
C GLU A 337 -22.41 -13.69 -3.81
N LYS A 338 -22.97 -13.51 -2.62
CA LYS A 338 -24.08 -14.30 -2.10
C LYS A 338 -25.00 -13.44 -1.24
N GLY A 339 -26.23 -13.20 -1.71
CA GLY A 339 -27.14 -12.26 -1.06
C GLY A 339 -26.55 -10.85 -1.04
N ASP A 340 -26.54 -10.22 0.12
CA ASP A 340 -25.96 -8.87 0.32
C ASP A 340 -24.46 -8.91 0.73
N GLY A 341 -23.81 -10.08 0.60
CA GLY A 341 -22.41 -10.28 0.99
C GLY A 341 -21.70 -11.27 0.08
N TYR A 342 -20.83 -12.08 0.66
CA TYR A 342 -20.00 -13.04 -0.06
C TYR A 342 -20.17 -14.47 0.52
N VAL A 343 -19.73 -15.46 -0.24
CA VAL A 343 -19.53 -16.81 0.29
C VAL A 343 -18.43 -16.82 1.34
N SER A 344 -18.45 -17.79 2.26
CA SER A 344 -17.33 -17.99 3.18
C SER A 344 -16.05 -18.32 2.42
N TYR A 345 -14.92 -17.70 2.78
CA TYR A 345 -13.66 -17.81 2.05
C TYR A 345 -13.10 -19.23 2.01
N ASP A 346 -13.37 -20.04 3.03
CA ASP A 346 -12.97 -21.46 3.06
C ASP A 346 -13.65 -22.30 1.97
N THR A 347 -14.74 -21.80 1.39
CA THR A 347 -15.44 -22.43 0.27
C THR A 347 -14.91 -22.01 -1.10
N VAL A 348 -14.06 -20.97 -1.17
CA VAL A 348 -13.43 -20.52 -2.42
C VAL A 348 -12.36 -21.51 -2.86
N GLY A 349 -12.48 -22.03 -4.07
CA GLY A 349 -11.54 -23.01 -4.64
C GLY A 349 -10.11 -22.46 -4.80
N LYS A 350 -9.12 -23.36 -4.82
CA LYS A 350 -7.70 -22.95 -5.00
C LYS A 350 -7.45 -22.20 -6.29
N ASP A 351 -8.12 -22.56 -7.37
CA ASP A 351 -7.95 -21.92 -8.67
C ASP A 351 -8.53 -20.50 -8.65
N ASP A 352 -9.70 -20.30 -8.01
CA ASP A 352 -10.32 -18.98 -7.86
C ASP A 352 -9.47 -18.07 -6.93
N ARG A 353 -8.94 -18.60 -5.82
CA ARG A 353 -8.01 -17.86 -4.95
C ARG A 353 -6.77 -17.43 -5.72
N LYS A 354 -6.22 -18.34 -6.54
CA LYS A 354 -5.07 -18.01 -7.38
C LYS A 354 -5.43 -16.95 -8.43
N GLU A 355 -6.60 -17.03 -9.07
CA GLU A 355 -7.04 -16.04 -10.05
C GLU A 355 -7.22 -14.65 -9.41
N LEU A 356 -7.77 -14.60 -8.19
CA LEU A 356 -7.87 -13.36 -7.40
C LEU A 356 -6.48 -12.80 -7.07
N ALA A 357 -5.57 -13.64 -6.55
CA ALA A 357 -4.20 -13.23 -6.24
C ALA A 357 -3.46 -12.68 -7.47
N ASP A 358 -3.52 -13.40 -8.59
CA ASP A 358 -2.90 -12.98 -9.84
C ASP A 358 -3.47 -11.64 -10.34
N ALA A 359 -4.77 -11.41 -10.18
CA ALA A 359 -5.42 -10.17 -10.60
C ALA A 359 -5.05 -8.97 -9.71
N VAL A 360 -4.96 -9.17 -8.40
CA VAL A 360 -4.52 -8.13 -7.46
C VAL A 360 -3.05 -7.77 -7.71
N ASN A 361 -2.18 -8.75 -7.84
CA ASN A 361 -0.77 -8.52 -8.17
C ASN A 361 -0.60 -7.78 -9.51
N ALA A 362 -1.40 -8.14 -10.52
CA ALA A 362 -1.39 -7.46 -11.82
C ALA A 362 -1.90 -6.01 -11.75
N LEU A 363 -2.83 -5.69 -10.84
CA LEU A 363 -3.28 -4.33 -10.57
C LEU A 363 -2.25 -3.54 -9.73
N GLY A 364 -1.56 -4.21 -8.82
CA GLY A 364 -0.49 -3.60 -8.00
C GLY A 364 0.64 -3.00 -8.83
N GLU A 365 0.96 -3.58 -9.99
CA GLU A 365 2.01 -3.07 -10.90
C GLU A 365 1.69 -1.66 -11.45
N PRO A 366 0.54 -1.37 -12.09
CA PRO A 366 0.21 -0.02 -12.49
C PRO A 366 -0.02 0.92 -11.29
N LEU A 367 -0.56 0.44 -10.15
CA LEU A 367 -0.72 1.27 -8.96
C LEU A 367 0.63 1.76 -8.40
N SER A 368 1.69 0.98 -8.50
CA SER A 368 3.04 1.41 -8.10
C SER A 368 3.55 2.65 -8.85
N LYS A 369 2.96 2.94 -10.02
CA LYS A 369 3.29 4.11 -10.88
C LYS A 369 2.43 5.33 -10.58
N LEU A 370 1.35 5.17 -9.78
CA LEU A 370 0.37 6.22 -9.53
C LEU A 370 1.00 7.43 -8.85
N ALA A 371 1.81 7.24 -7.81
CA ALA A 371 2.52 8.31 -7.12
C ALA A 371 3.42 9.11 -8.06
N ALA A 372 4.15 8.43 -8.96
CA ALA A 372 5.00 9.08 -9.95
C ALA A 372 4.21 9.93 -10.96
N ALA A 373 3.04 9.46 -11.39
CA ALA A 373 2.15 10.20 -12.29
C ALA A 373 1.52 11.42 -11.60
N VAL A 374 1.14 11.27 -10.32
CA VAL A 374 0.56 12.37 -9.52
C VAL A 374 1.60 13.44 -9.17
N ALA A 375 2.85 13.07 -8.99
CA ALA A 375 3.93 13.99 -8.59
C ALA A 375 4.57 14.80 -9.75
N ARG A 376 4.12 14.61 -11.00
CA ARG A 376 4.67 15.33 -12.19
C ARG A 376 4.26 16.78 -12.26
#